data_afa57d1934aca4950e8b4621fd57d0c3
#
_entry.id   afa57d1934aca4950e8b4621fd57d0c3
#
_cell.length_a   1.000
_cell.length_b   1.000
_cell.length_c   1.000
_cell.angle_alpha   90.00
_cell.angle_beta   90.00
_cell.angle_gamma   90.00
#
_symmetry.space_group_name_H-M   'P 1'
#
loop_
_entity.id
_entity.type
_entity.pdbx_description
1 polymer ?
#
loop_
_entity_poly.entity_id
_entity_poly.type
_entity_poly.pdbx_seq_one_letter_code
_entity_poly.pdbx_strand_id
1 'polypeptide(L)'
;TTIAPTGSLHLIAGTSSGIEPVFSLATTRGIGRRVVTFVHPLLRKYTRNIRSSGDILAHVRRTGSLATASVPDTVKEIYKTAPEISPEHHIRMQAVVQKHVDNAVSKTVNLPESTGADEVCRLFRLARSLGCKGVTIYRYNSRKDQVLSHGCEMCRVET
;
A
#
# COMPACT_ATOMS: atom_id res chain seq x y z
N THR A 1 5.56 22.04 -11.70
CA THR A 1 4.66 21.02 -11.13
C THR A 1 5.45 19.87 -10.50
N THR A 2 4.82 19.14 -9.56
CA THR A 2 5.42 18.00 -8.83
C THR A 2 4.34 17.10 -8.26
N ILE A 3 4.66 15.85 -7.95
CA ILE A 3 3.83 14.99 -7.11
C ILE A 3 4.52 14.87 -5.74
N ALA A 4 3.94 15.56 -4.75
CA ALA A 4 4.43 15.56 -3.36
C ALA A 4 3.95 14.30 -2.60
N PRO A 5 4.63 13.88 -1.51
CA PRO A 5 4.24 12.71 -0.74
C PRO A 5 2.88 12.81 -0.03
N THR A 6 2.44 14.01 0.36
CA THR A 6 1.15 14.31 1.01
C THR A 6 0.76 13.38 2.17
N GLY A 7 1.74 12.91 2.97
CA GLY A 7 1.57 11.87 3.99
C GLY A 7 0.49 12.14 5.04
N SER A 8 0.25 13.40 5.43
CA SER A 8 -0.81 13.78 6.36
C SER A 8 -1.97 14.49 5.67
N LEU A 9 -1.69 15.23 4.60
CA LEU A 9 -2.70 16.02 3.88
C LEU A 9 -3.79 15.15 3.25
N HIS A 10 -3.42 13.96 2.72
CA HIS A 10 -4.38 13.04 2.13
C HIS A 10 -5.43 12.54 3.16
N LEU A 11 -5.05 12.40 4.43
CA LEU A 11 -5.99 12.00 5.49
C LEU A 11 -7.02 13.10 5.76
N ILE A 12 -6.58 14.36 5.75
CA ILE A 12 -7.46 15.51 5.95
C ILE A 12 -8.41 15.66 4.75
N ALA A 13 -7.88 15.49 3.54
CA ALA A 13 -8.66 15.60 2.31
C ALA A 13 -9.53 14.37 2.00
N GLY A 14 -9.34 13.23 2.69
CA GLY A 14 -10.06 11.99 2.44
C GLY A 14 -9.76 11.38 1.06
N THR A 15 -8.54 11.58 0.55
CA THR A 15 -8.09 11.12 -0.78
C THR A 15 -6.91 10.15 -0.69
N SER A 16 -6.40 9.70 -1.84
CA SER A 16 -5.14 8.96 -1.93
C SER A 16 -3.94 9.87 -1.70
N SER A 17 -2.81 9.32 -1.22
CA SER A 17 -1.54 10.02 -1.06
C SER A 17 -0.81 10.08 -2.41
N GLY A 18 -0.97 11.19 -3.13
CA GLY A 18 -0.37 11.34 -4.46
C GLY A 18 -0.80 10.22 -5.42
N ILE A 19 0.18 9.50 -5.96
CA ILE A 19 -0.03 8.34 -6.83
C ILE A 19 0.28 7.00 -6.13
N GLU A 20 0.32 7.00 -4.79
CA GLU A 20 0.54 5.77 -4.04
C GLU A 20 -0.73 4.93 -3.99
N PRO A 21 -0.65 3.62 -4.28
CA PRO A 21 -1.73 2.69 -3.96
C PRO A 21 -1.85 2.54 -2.44
N VAL A 22 -3.01 2.12 -1.97
CA VAL A 22 -3.21 1.86 -0.54
C VAL A 22 -2.24 0.77 -0.07
N PHE A 23 -1.55 1.00 1.04
CA PHE A 23 -0.59 0.03 1.58
C PHE A 23 -1.29 -1.19 2.18
N SER A 24 -2.38 -0.96 2.90
CA SER A 24 -3.20 -2.00 3.55
C SER A 24 -4.65 -1.53 3.61
N LEU A 25 -5.60 -2.44 3.39
CA LEU A 25 -7.04 -2.17 3.49
C LEU A 25 -7.52 -2.10 4.95
N ALA A 26 -6.70 -2.54 5.90
CA ALA A 26 -6.92 -2.33 7.33
C ALA A 26 -5.62 -1.88 7.98
N THR A 27 -5.70 -0.80 8.75
CA THR A 27 -4.57 -0.24 9.49
C THR A 27 -4.90 -0.19 10.97
N THR A 28 -3.96 -0.57 11.80
CA THR A 28 -4.10 -0.55 13.25
C THR A 28 -3.30 0.63 13.81
N ARG A 29 -3.93 1.39 14.69
CA ARG A 29 -3.29 2.54 15.37
C ARG A 29 -3.51 2.45 16.87
N GLY A 30 -2.45 2.70 17.62
CA GLY A 30 -2.54 2.94 19.06
C GLY A 30 -3.10 4.35 19.31
N ILE A 31 -4.18 4.46 20.07
CA ILE A 31 -4.76 5.73 20.50
C ILE A 31 -4.80 5.68 22.04
N GLY A 32 -3.80 6.29 22.68
CA GLY A 32 -3.59 6.15 24.13
C GLY A 32 -3.33 4.68 24.50
N ARG A 33 -4.16 4.12 25.39
CA ARG A 33 -4.10 2.70 25.81
C ARG A 33 -4.93 1.74 24.94
N ARG A 34 -5.59 2.25 23.89
CA ARG A 34 -6.45 1.44 23.02
C ARG A 34 -5.80 1.22 21.67
N VAL A 35 -6.04 0.05 21.11
CA VAL A 35 -5.66 -0.30 19.73
C VAL A 35 -6.93 -0.28 18.89
N VAL A 36 -6.95 0.53 17.83
CA VAL A 36 -8.11 0.68 16.96
C VAL A 36 -7.74 0.31 15.55
N THR A 37 -8.50 -0.61 14.94
CA THR A 37 -8.32 -1.01 13.55
C THR A 37 -9.29 -0.25 12.64
N PHE A 38 -8.75 0.49 11.71
CA PHE A 38 -9.49 1.22 10.68
C PHE A 38 -9.52 0.40 9.40
N VAL A 39 -10.69 0.17 8.85
CA VAL A 39 -10.85 -0.44 7.53
C VAL A 39 -11.09 0.66 6.50
N HIS A 40 -10.51 0.51 5.32
CA HIS A 40 -10.61 1.48 4.22
C HIS A 40 -12.07 1.86 3.94
N PRO A 41 -12.42 3.17 3.90
CA PRO A 41 -13.81 3.62 3.83
C PRO A 41 -14.59 3.10 2.62
N LEU A 42 -13.95 3.04 1.44
CA LEU A 42 -14.58 2.53 0.21
C LEU A 42 -14.87 1.04 0.31
N LEU A 43 -14.00 0.26 0.96
CA LEU A 43 -14.25 -1.16 1.20
C LEU A 43 -15.43 -1.35 2.16
N ARG A 44 -15.51 -0.56 3.23
CA ARG A 44 -16.69 -0.56 4.13
C ARG A 44 -17.97 -0.22 3.37
N LYS A 45 -17.93 0.75 2.46
CA LYS A 45 -19.08 1.11 1.63
C LYS A 45 -19.46 -0.04 0.70
N TYR A 46 -18.49 -0.66 0.04
CA TYR A 46 -18.70 -1.81 -0.83
C TYR A 46 -19.34 -2.99 -0.09
N THR A 47 -18.85 -3.33 1.10
CA THR A 47 -19.33 -4.50 1.86
C THR A 47 -20.66 -4.29 2.56
N ARG A 48 -21.18 -3.06 2.67
CA ARG A 48 -22.38 -2.72 3.46
C ARG A 48 -23.59 -3.59 3.12
N ASN A 49 -23.80 -3.92 1.85
CA ASN A 49 -24.97 -4.65 1.36
C ASN A 49 -24.63 -6.11 0.97
N ILE A 50 -23.48 -6.62 1.40
CA ILE A 50 -23.06 -7.99 1.11
C ILE A 50 -23.37 -8.87 2.33
N ARG A 51 -24.05 -10.01 2.11
CA ARG A 51 -24.43 -10.94 3.19
C ARG A 51 -23.21 -11.44 4.00
N SER A 52 -22.07 -11.69 3.33
CA SER A 52 -20.80 -12.12 3.95
C SER A 52 -19.91 -10.95 4.38
N SER A 53 -20.46 -9.74 4.58
CA SER A 53 -19.67 -8.55 4.92
C SER A 53 -18.82 -8.73 6.19
N GLY A 54 -19.35 -9.42 7.19
CA GLY A 54 -18.64 -9.73 8.44
C GLY A 54 -17.35 -10.51 8.21
N ASP A 55 -17.42 -11.57 7.39
CA ASP A 55 -16.29 -12.45 7.08
C ASP A 55 -15.24 -11.71 6.26
N ILE A 56 -15.66 -10.93 5.26
CA ILE A 56 -14.77 -10.11 4.44
C ILE A 56 -14.03 -9.09 5.31
N LEU A 57 -14.74 -8.39 6.19
CA LEU A 57 -14.12 -7.39 7.07
C LEU A 57 -13.21 -8.03 8.13
N ALA A 58 -13.56 -9.20 8.67
CA ALA A 58 -12.71 -9.95 9.58
C ALA A 58 -11.43 -10.42 8.88
N HIS A 59 -11.55 -10.95 7.65
CA HIS A 59 -10.41 -11.33 6.82
C HIS A 59 -9.46 -10.15 6.59
N VAL A 60 -10.00 -9.01 6.15
CA VAL A 60 -9.19 -7.81 5.88
C VAL A 60 -8.54 -7.23 7.14
N ARG A 61 -9.22 -7.26 8.29
CA ARG A 61 -8.60 -6.84 9.57
C ARG A 61 -7.39 -7.69 9.92
N ARG A 62 -7.43 -8.97 9.62
CA ARG A 62 -6.34 -9.92 9.91
C ARG A 62 -5.21 -9.81 8.89
N THR A 63 -5.51 -9.71 7.60
CA THR A 63 -4.52 -9.80 6.50
C THR A 63 -4.11 -8.45 5.90
N GLY A 64 -4.94 -7.43 6.03
CA GLY A 64 -4.77 -6.15 5.36
C GLY A 64 -5.12 -6.15 3.86
N SER A 65 -5.54 -7.27 3.29
CA SER A 65 -5.71 -7.50 1.85
C SER A 65 -6.99 -8.29 1.54
N LEU A 66 -7.40 -8.27 0.27
CA LEU A 66 -8.44 -9.14 -0.29
C LEU A 66 -7.90 -10.28 -1.15
N ALA A 67 -6.58 -10.42 -1.32
CA ALA A 67 -5.97 -11.40 -2.24
C ALA A 67 -6.49 -12.84 -2.05
N THR A 68 -6.62 -13.27 -0.79
CA THR A 68 -7.10 -14.61 -0.42
C THR A 68 -8.53 -14.61 0.11
N ALA A 69 -9.25 -13.51 0.03
CA ALA A 69 -10.65 -13.41 0.45
C ALA A 69 -11.59 -14.08 -0.57
N SER A 70 -12.72 -14.58 -0.08
CA SER A 70 -13.79 -15.12 -0.94
C SER A 70 -14.65 -13.99 -1.52
N VAL A 71 -14.07 -13.28 -2.50
CA VAL A 71 -14.73 -12.20 -3.26
C VAL A 71 -14.40 -12.36 -4.74
N PRO A 72 -15.21 -11.78 -5.67
CA PRO A 72 -14.91 -11.82 -7.10
C PRO A 72 -13.53 -11.26 -7.43
N ASP A 73 -12.86 -11.81 -8.43
CA ASP A 73 -11.51 -11.37 -8.82
C ASP A 73 -11.47 -9.92 -9.30
N THR A 74 -12.54 -9.45 -9.93
CA THR A 74 -12.71 -8.03 -10.30
C THR A 74 -12.63 -7.11 -9.08
N VAL A 75 -13.13 -7.55 -7.93
CA VAL A 75 -13.04 -6.80 -6.67
C VAL A 75 -11.62 -6.84 -6.10
N LYS A 76 -10.94 -8.01 -6.16
CA LYS A 76 -9.54 -8.11 -5.75
C LYS A 76 -8.64 -7.17 -6.56
N GLU A 77 -8.87 -7.09 -7.88
CA GLU A 77 -8.10 -6.19 -8.76
C GLU A 77 -8.27 -4.70 -8.40
N ILE A 78 -9.50 -4.29 -8.08
CA ILE A 78 -9.80 -2.89 -7.69
C ILE A 78 -9.16 -2.53 -6.34
N TYR A 79 -9.15 -3.47 -5.39
CA TYR A 79 -8.65 -3.25 -4.03
C TYR A 79 -7.24 -3.79 -3.81
N LYS A 80 -6.45 -3.96 -4.87
CA LYS A 80 -5.04 -4.33 -4.78
C LYS A 80 -4.26 -3.37 -3.89
N THR A 81 -3.50 -3.91 -2.97
CA THR A 81 -2.63 -3.14 -2.07
C THR A 81 -1.23 -2.96 -2.67
N ALA A 82 -0.48 -1.97 -2.18
CA ALA A 82 0.86 -1.67 -2.70
C ALA A 82 1.81 -2.89 -2.74
N PRO A 83 1.87 -3.76 -1.72
CA PRO A 83 2.71 -4.97 -1.76
C PRO A 83 2.27 -6.04 -2.77
N GLU A 84 1.03 -5.97 -3.27
CA GLU A 84 0.50 -6.91 -4.27
C GLU A 84 0.78 -6.45 -5.71
N ILE A 85 1.32 -5.25 -5.87
CA ILE A 85 1.70 -4.68 -7.17
C ILE A 85 3.18 -4.97 -7.40
N SER A 86 3.53 -5.42 -8.62
CA SER A 86 4.92 -5.72 -8.93
C SER A 86 5.82 -4.47 -8.82
N PRO A 87 7.08 -4.62 -8.39
CA PRO A 87 8.01 -3.51 -8.27
C PRO A 87 8.19 -2.71 -9.57
N GLU A 88 8.20 -3.39 -10.71
CA GLU A 88 8.29 -2.76 -12.03
C GLU A 88 7.07 -1.88 -12.33
N HIS A 89 5.88 -2.31 -11.93
CA HIS A 89 4.66 -1.52 -12.12
C HIS A 89 4.69 -0.21 -11.32
N HIS A 90 5.20 -0.25 -10.09
CA HIS A 90 5.42 0.97 -9.30
C HIS A 90 6.32 1.97 -10.05
N ILE A 91 7.45 1.49 -10.62
CA ILE A 91 8.40 2.33 -11.34
C ILE A 91 7.79 2.83 -12.67
N ARG A 92 7.09 1.98 -13.41
CA ARG A 92 6.43 2.37 -14.67
C ARG A 92 5.36 3.43 -14.44
N MET A 93 4.55 3.29 -13.40
CA MET A 93 3.56 4.31 -13.02
C MET A 93 4.24 5.65 -12.71
N GLN A 94 5.32 5.64 -11.93
CA GLN A 94 6.11 6.83 -11.64
C GLN A 94 6.68 7.46 -12.91
N ALA A 95 7.24 6.66 -13.81
CA ALA A 95 7.82 7.12 -15.06
C ALA A 95 6.79 7.77 -16.01
N VAL A 96 5.59 7.21 -16.08
CA VAL A 96 4.50 7.81 -16.86
C VAL A 96 4.15 9.20 -16.34
N VAL A 97 3.96 9.34 -15.02
CA VAL A 97 3.65 10.64 -14.40
C VAL A 97 4.81 11.63 -14.51
N GLN A 98 6.07 11.13 -14.39
CA GLN A 98 7.27 11.98 -14.49
C GLN A 98 7.36 12.75 -15.83
N LYS A 99 6.80 12.20 -16.91
CA LYS A 99 6.77 12.88 -18.22
C LYS A 99 5.89 14.12 -18.25
N HIS A 100 5.00 14.29 -17.26
CA HIS A 100 3.99 15.34 -17.22
C HIS A 100 4.20 16.34 -16.07
N VAL A 101 5.31 16.22 -15.33
CA VAL A 101 5.64 17.14 -14.24
C VAL A 101 7.08 17.63 -14.36
N ASP A 102 7.32 18.87 -13.91
CA ASP A 102 8.65 19.52 -14.02
C ASP A 102 9.65 18.97 -13.00
N ASN A 103 9.21 18.76 -11.78
CA ASN A 103 10.04 18.25 -10.67
C ASN A 103 9.91 16.74 -10.50
N ALA A 104 10.38 16.23 -9.38
CA ALA A 104 10.31 14.81 -9.06
C ALA A 104 8.88 14.36 -8.70
N VAL A 105 8.66 13.05 -8.84
CA VAL A 105 7.43 12.34 -8.44
C VAL A 105 7.73 11.51 -7.20
N SER A 106 7.01 11.75 -6.11
CA SER A 106 7.06 10.91 -4.93
C SER A 106 6.31 9.60 -5.19
N LYS A 107 7.03 8.50 -5.14
CA LYS A 107 6.50 7.15 -5.30
C LYS A 107 7.37 6.13 -4.60
N THR A 108 6.73 5.26 -3.82
CA THR A 108 7.43 4.17 -3.13
C THR A 108 7.27 2.86 -3.91
N VAL A 109 8.37 2.15 -4.07
CA VAL A 109 8.42 0.76 -4.52
C VAL A 109 8.45 -0.12 -3.28
N ASN A 110 7.38 -0.85 -3.03
CA ASN A 110 7.28 -1.75 -1.89
C ASN A 110 7.82 -3.13 -2.26
N LEU A 111 8.76 -3.63 -1.48
CA LEU A 111 9.45 -4.90 -1.71
C LEU A 111 9.20 -5.87 -0.55
N PRO A 112 9.06 -7.17 -0.82
CA PRO A 112 9.04 -8.18 0.22
C PRO A 112 10.38 -8.27 0.98
N GLU A 113 10.34 -8.82 2.17
CA GLU A 113 11.52 -9.00 3.04
C GLU A 113 12.62 -9.84 2.37
N SER A 114 12.23 -10.83 1.56
CA SER A 114 13.14 -11.74 0.86
C SER A 114 13.92 -11.08 -0.29
N THR A 115 13.65 -9.81 -0.63
CA THR A 115 14.30 -9.13 -1.76
C THR A 115 15.79 -8.91 -1.47
N GLY A 116 16.65 -9.40 -2.36
CA GLY A 116 18.11 -9.23 -2.31
C GLY A 116 18.59 -7.90 -2.90
N ALA A 117 19.88 -7.61 -2.68
CA ALA A 117 20.52 -6.38 -3.16
C ALA A 117 20.53 -6.25 -4.69
N ASP A 118 20.71 -7.35 -5.41
CA ASP A 118 20.76 -7.36 -6.88
C ASP A 118 19.44 -6.89 -7.49
N GLU A 119 18.33 -7.32 -6.91
CA GLU A 119 16.99 -6.88 -7.33
C GLU A 119 16.79 -5.38 -7.06
N VAL A 120 17.23 -4.89 -5.92
CA VAL A 120 17.22 -3.45 -5.61
C VAL A 120 18.04 -2.67 -6.63
N CYS A 121 19.26 -3.12 -6.95
CA CYS A 121 20.10 -2.51 -7.98
C CYS A 121 19.44 -2.52 -9.36
N ARG A 122 18.78 -3.62 -9.72
CA ARG A 122 18.02 -3.75 -10.97
C ARG A 122 16.90 -2.70 -11.06
N LEU A 123 16.16 -2.52 -9.99
CA LEU A 123 15.07 -1.55 -9.92
C LEU A 123 15.55 -0.10 -10.00
N PHE A 124 16.67 0.25 -9.37
CA PHE A 124 17.31 1.58 -9.55
C PHE A 124 17.72 1.82 -11.00
N ARG A 125 18.32 0.83 -11.66
CA ARG A 125 18.69 0.94 -13.09
C ARG A 125 17.45 1.11 -13.96
N LEU A 126 16.36 0.36 -13.69
CA LEU A 126 15.11 0.49 -14.41
C LEU A 126 14.51 1.90 -14.23
N ALA A 127 14.46 2.42 -13.01
CA ALA A 127 13.94 3.77 -12.76
C ALA A 127 14.73 4.82 -13.55
N ARG A 128 16.07 4.72 -13.55
CA ARG A 128 16.96 5.60 -14.34
C ARG A 128 16.68 5.48 -15.84
N SER A 129 16.59 4.26 -16.38
CA SER A 129 16.37 4.04 -17.82
C SER A 129 15.01 4.57 -18.30
N LEU A 130 14.01 4.62 -17.41
CA LEU A 130 12.68 5.16 -17.69
C LEU A 130 12.58 6.67 -17.44
N GLY A 131 13.67 7.35 -17.07
CA GLY A 131 13.71 8.80 -16.88
C GLY A 131 13.10 9.30 -15.56
N CYS A 132 12.98 8.44 -14.54
CA CYS A 132 12.57 8.89 -13.21
C CYS A 132 13.68 9.75 -12.58
N LYS A 133 13.32 10.89 -11.99
CA LYS A 133 14.26 11.81 -11.32
C LYS A 133 14.68 11.35 -9.93
N GLY A 134 13.96 10.41 -9.35
CA GLY A 134 14.27 9.77 -8.07
C GLY A 134 13.47 8.50 -7.93
N VAL A 135 13.78 7.68 -6.95
CA VAL A 135 13.01 6.49 -6.59
C VAL A 135 13.19 6.20 -5.10
N THR A 136 12.12 5.84 -4.44
CA THR A 136 12.13 5.39 -3.05
C THR A 136 11.81 3.90 -3.00
N ILE A 137 12.66 3.14 -2.33
CA ILE A 137 12.45 1.71 -2.11
C ILE A 137 12.20 1.47 -0.62
N TYR A 138 11.14 0.74 -0.32
CA TYR A 138 10.84 0.26 1.03
C TYR A 138 10.75 -1.27 1.01
N ARG A 139 11.69 -1.93 1.68
CA ARG A 139 11.69 -3.38 1.89
C ARG A 139 11.05 -3.70 3.24
N TYR A 140 10.05 -4.58 3.24
CA TYR A 140 9.37 -5.00 4.47
C TYR A 140 10.38 -5.59 5.47
N ASN A 141 10.16 -5.36 6.76
CA ASN A 141 11.06 -5.75 7.86
C ASN A 141 12.51 -5.23 7.76
N SER A 142 12.79 -4.17 6.98
CA SER A 142 14.12 -3.57 6.92
C SER A 142 14.47 -2.69 8.12
N ARG A 143 13.48 -2.36 8.96
CA ARG A 143 13.64 -1.57 10.20
C ARG A 143 12.99 -2.29 11.37
N LYS A 144 13.56 -2.13 12.58
CA LYS A 144 12.99 -2.68 13.84
C LYS A 144 11.61 -2.09 14.13
N ASP A 145 11.46 -0.77 13.94
CA ASP A 145 10.19 -0.08 14.13
C ASP A 145 9.58 0.20 12.75
N GLN A 146 8.58 -0.59 12.38
CA GLN A 146 7.86 -0.41 11.13
C GLN A 146 6.80 0.69 11.27
N VAL A 147 6.82 1.66 10.37
CA VAL A 147 5.83 2.73 10.31
C VAL A 147 4.47 2.23 9.78
N LEU A 148 4.49 1.18 8.94
CA LEU A 148 3.30 0.58 8.33
C LEU A 148 3.33 -0.93 8.51
N SER A 149 2.29 -1.50 9.10
CA SER A 149 2.10 -2.95 9.22
C SER A 149 0.86 -3.41 8.44
N HIS A 150 0.91 -4.65 7.94
CA HIS A 150 -0.22 -5.31 7.30
C HIS A 150 -1.15 -5.90 8.36
N GLY A 151 -2.41 -5.50 8.34
CA GLY A 151 -3.44 -6.04 9.22
C GLY A 151 -3.18 -5.74 10.70
N CYS A 152 -3.79 -6.54 11.57
CA CYS A 152 -3.60 -6.45 13.02
C CYS A 152 -2.47 -7.38 13.46
N GLU A 153 -1.30 -6.83 13.85
CA GLU A 153 -0.18 -7.64 14.38
C GLU A 153 -0.55 -8.40 15.65
N MET A 154 -1.39 -7.81 16.51
CA MET A 154 -1.88 -8.48 17.73
C MET A 154 -2.80 -9.67 17.42
N CYS A 155 -3.49 -9.70 16.27
CA CYS A 155 -4.31 -10.83 15.87
C CYS A 155 -3.49 -12.04 15.35
N ARG A 156 -2.16 -11.91 15.21
CA ARG A 156 -1.26 -13.00 14.82
C ARG A 156 -0.72 -13.80 15.99
N VAL A 157 -0.90 -13.32 17.21
CA VAL A 157 -0.34 -13.94 18.44
C VAL A 157 -1.32 -14.93 19.10
N GLU A 158 -2.57 -15.01 18.63
CA GLU A 158 -3.62 -15.86 19.21
C GLU A 158 -3.97 -17.09 18.34
N THR A 159 -2.99 -17.66 17.61
CA THR A 159 -3.19 -18.96 16.92
C THR A 159 -2.10 -19.95 17.27
#